data_046af894b3591c72d77bb96dbe9e3672
#
_entry.id   046af894b3591c72d77bb96dbe9e3672
#
_cell.length_a   1.000
_cell.length_b   1.000
_cell.length_c   1.000
_cell.angle_alpha   90.00
_cell.angle_beta   90.00
_cell.angle_gamma   90.00
#
_symmetry.space_group_name_H-M   'P 1'
#
loop_
_entity.id
_entity.type
_entity.pdbx_description
1 polymer ?
#
loop_
_entity_poly.entity_id
_entity_poly.type
_entity_poly.pdbx_seq_one_letter_code
_entity_poly.pdbx_strand_id
1 'polypeptide(L)'
;MASLKVMDLRQLNHLIAVADHGSFSSAARSLHTVQSNVSNHVAKLEKELGKVLLDRRTMQPTPEGLAVIDRARRIRSEIKAISDDLLSINEEVEGQVRIGCIGAATRWIIAPLLEKLAEAFPSLQPRVFDADTNSLTQKIISGDLDLAIINTSAMNASLESKILFEEERIIVAPAGHPIAKNESISVQDLSEYEMMMAAQG
;
A
#
# COMPACT_ATOMS: atom_id res chain seq x y z
N MET A 1 21.29 -32.04 3.74
CA MET A 1 20.58 -30.90 4.34
C MET A 1 21.38 -29.64 4.02
N ALA A 2 20.89 -28.80 3.10
CA ALA A 2 21.52 -27.53 2.81
C ALA A 2 21.36 -26.64 4.06
N SER A 3 22.48 -26.21 4.64
CA SER A 3 22.49 -25.20 5.70
C SER A 3 21.74 -23.98 5.19
N LEU A 4 20.61 -23.66 5.79
CA LEU A 4 19.98 -22.35 5.64
C LEU A 4 21.03 -21.33 6.10
N LYS A 5 21.78 -20.76 5.15
CA LYS A 5 22.57 -19.57 5.39
C LYS A 5 21.60 -18.50 5.85
N VAL A 6 21.74 -18.08 7.08
CA VAL A 6 20.78 -17.26 7.78
C VAL A 6 20.79 -15.87 7.20
N MET A 7 19.91 -15.64 6.21
CA MET A 7 19.48 -14.31 5.81
C MET A 7 18.95 -13.57 7.05
N ASP A 8 19.37 -12.36 7.30
CA ASP A 8 18.95 -11.58 8.46
C ASP A 8 18.04 -10.41 8.09
N LEU A 9 17.25 -9.94 9.05
CA LEU A 9 16.31 -8.84 8.87
C LEU A 9 16.98 -7.52 8.49
N ARG A 10 18.23 -7.30 8.86
CA ARG A 10 18.97 -6.09 8.51
C ARG A 10 19.25 -6.06 7.01
N GLN A 11 19.67 -7.20 6.44
CA GLN A 11 19.88 -7.32 5.00
C GLN A 11 18.60 -7.01 4.22
N LEU A 12 17.46 -7.56 4.64
CA LEU A 12 16.16 -7.30 4.05
C LEU A 12 15.75 -5.82 4.14
N ASN A 13 15.90 -5.21 5.32
CA ASN A 13 15.59 -3.80 5.52
C ASN A 13 16.48 -2.87 4.67
N HIS A 14 17.77 -3.22 4.50
CA HIS A 14 18.65 -2.44 3.64
C HIS A 14 18.26 -2.54 2.17
N LEU A 15 17.85 -3.73 1.67
CA LEU A 15 17.35 -3.91 0.32
C LEU A 15 16.07 -3.10 0.09
N ILE A 16 15.09 -3.18 1.00
CA ILE A 16 13.86 -2.38 0.95
C ILE A 16 14.19 -0.89 0.88
N ALA A 17 15.06 -0.40 1.76
CA ALA A 17 15.42 1.02 1.80
C ALA A 17 16.07 1.51 0.50
N VAL A 18 16.92 0.70 -0.16
CA VAL A 18 17.50 1.07 -1.46
C VAL A 18 16.43 1.13 -2.54
N ALA A 19 15.50 0.19 -2.55
CA ALA A 19 14.37 0.19 -3.51
C ALA A 19 13.45 1.40 -3.33
N ASP A 20 13.13 1.75 -2.07
CA ASP A 20 12.22 2.85 -1.75
C ASP A 20 12.85 4.23 -2.00
N HIS A 21 14.16 4.38 -1.80
CA HIS A 21 14.86 5.67 -1.92
C HIS A 21 15.69 5.83 -3.19
N GLY A 22 15.74 4.82 -4.05
CA GLY A 22 16.39 4.85 -5.36
C GLY A 22 17.92 4.98 -5.35
N SER A 23 18.57 5.00 -4.17
CA SER A 23 20.03 5.02 -4.08
C SER A 23 20.54 4.52 -2.72
N PHE A 24 21.77 3.97 -2.72
CA PHE A 24 22.44 3.54 -1.48
C PHE A 24 22.68 4.68 -0.50
N SER A 25 22.98 5.88 -1.02
CA SER A 25 23.23 7.05 -0.15
C SER A 25 21.95 7.58 0.49
N SER A 26 20.83 7.59 -0.22
CA SER A 26 19.53 8.00 0.33
C SER A 26 19.00 6.96 1.31
N ALA A 27 19.14 5.68 1.01
CA ALA A 27 18.83 4.59 1.93
C ALA A 27 19.66 4.66 3.23
N ALA A 28 20.96 4.98 3.11
CA ALA A 28 21.82 5.11 4.28
C ALA A 28 21.38 6.26 5.20
N ARG A 29 20.94 7.38 4.62
CA ARG A 29 20.36 8.50 5.40
C ARG A 29 19.09 8.11 6.12
N SER A 30 18.17 7.42 5.42
CA SER A 30 16.90 6.99 6.02
C SER A 30 17.09 5.96 7.15
N LEU A 31 18.13 5.13 7.05
CA LEU A 31 18.47 4.11 8.04
C LEU A 31 19.47 4.61 9.12
N HIS A 32 19.83 5.89 9.11
CA HIS A 32 20.81 6.50 10.03
C HIS A 32 22.14 5.73 10.08
N THR A 33 22.67 5.34 8.91
CA THR A 33 23.90 4.58 8.75
C THR A 33 24.77 5.13 7.62
N VAL A 34 25.90 4.48 7.33
CA VAL A 34 26.78 4.84 6.22
C VAL A 34 26.48 4.01 4.98
N GLN A 35 26.71 4.60 3.79
CA GLN A 35 26.42 3.97 2.49
C GLN A 35 27.13 2.61 2.31
N SER A 36 28.38 2.49 2.79
CA SER A 36 29.14 1.24 2.72
C SER A 36 28.46 0.09 3.48
N ASN A 37 27.83 0.40 4.62
CA ASN A 37 27.09 -0.58 5.39
C ASN A 37 25.86 -1.11 4.62
N VAL A 38 25.08 -0.21 4.02
CA VAL A 38 23.92 -0.59 3.18
C VAL A 38 24.38 -1.45 1.99
N SER A 39 25.43 -1.03 1.29
CA SER A 39 25.97 -1.77 0.15
C SER A 39 26.46 -3.17 0.55
N ASN A 40 27.13 -3.29 1.69
CA ASN A 40 27.63 -4.58 2.19
C ASN A 40 26.49 -5.53 2.55
N HIS A 41 25.43 -5.04 3.21
CA HIS A 41 24.27 -5.86 3.56
C HIS A 41 23.53 -6.37 2.33
N VAL A 42 23.30 -5.52 1.33
CA VAL A 42 22.68 -5.93 0.08
C VAL A 42 23.57 -6.93 -0.69
N ALA A 43 24.86 -6.65 -0.82
CA ALA A 43 25.78 -7.57 -1.49
C ALA A 43 25.87 -8.94 -0.80
N LYS A 44 25.83 -8.96 0.55
CA LYS A 44 25.80 -10.19 1.32
C LYS A 44 24.52 -10.98 1.06
N LEU A 45 23.36 -10.32 1.02
CA LEU A 45 22.06 -10.92 0.69
C LEU A 45 22.07 -11.53 -0.72
N GLU A 46 22.53 -10.78 -1.72
CA GLU A 46 22.66 -11.25 -3.10
C GLU A 46 23.57 -12.49 -3.21
N LYS A 47 24.69 -12.48 -2.48
CA LYS A 47 25.59 -13.63 -2.41
C LYS A 47 24.95 -14.85 -1.74
N GLU A 48 24.20 -14.66 -0.67
CA GLU A 48 23.50 -15.74 0.04
C GLU A 48 22.39 -16.38 -0.78
N LEU A 49 21.65 -15.56 -1.54
CA LEU A 49 20.57 -16.00 -2.41
C LEU A 49 21.06 -16.47 -3.80
N GLY A 50 22.33 -16.16 -4.15
CA GLY A 50 22.91 -16.48 -5.47
C GLY A 50 22.22 -15.71 -6.62
N LYS A 51 21.61 -14.56 -6.35
CA LYS A 51 20.87 -13.75 -7.30
C LYS A 51 21.21 -12.27 -7.15
N VAL A 52 21.24 -11.55 -8.28
CA VAL A 52 21.31 -10.09 -8.29
C VAL A 52 19.90 -9.55 -8.02
N LEU A 53 19.74 -8.73 -7.00
CA LEU A 53 18.45 -8.19 -6.57
C LEU A 53 18.26 -6.74 -7.01
N LEU A 54 19.35 -6.00 -7.25
CA LEU A 54 19.35 -4.61 -7.71
C LEU A 54 20.23 -4.45 -8.94
N ASP A 55 19.70 -3.84 -9.99
CA ASP A 55 20.51 -3.36 -11.11
C ASP A 55 21.37 -2.18 -10.62
N ARG A 56 22.70 -2.36 -10.62
CA ARG A 56 23.66 -1.35 -10.12
C ARG A 56 23.71 -0.08 -10.95
N ARG A 57 23.24 -0.11 -12.20
CA ARG A 57 23.24 1.03 -13.11
C ARG A 57 21.99 1.88 -12.92
N THR A 58 20.82 1.26 -12.80
CA THR A 58 19.53 1.94 -12.67
C THR A 58 19.08 2.08 -11.23
N MET A 59 19.65 1.33 -10.30
CA MET A 59 19.23 1.19 -8.89
C MET A 59 17.80 0.66 -8.75
N GLN A 60 17.25 0.07 -9.82
CA GLN A 60 15.94 -0.57 -9.79
C GLN A 60 16.05 -2.04 -9.35
N PRO A 61 15.05 -2.55 -8.63
CA PRO A 61 14.97 -3.96 -8.33
C PRO A 61 14.88 -4.82 -9.61
N THR A 62 15.58 -5.94 -9.63
CA THR A 62 15.39 -6.99 -10.63
C THR A 62 14.06 -7.72 -10.38
N PRO A 63 13.54 -8.57 -11.31
CA PRO A 63 12.37 -9.41 -11.03
C PRO A 63 12.53 -10.25 -9.76
N GLU A 64 13.72 -10.83 -9.54
CA GLU A 64 14.06 -11.54 -8.31
C GLU A 64 14.10 -10.60 -7.10
N GLY A 65 14.63 -9.38 -7.29
CA GLY A 65 14.65 -8.34 -6.27
C GLY A 65 13.26 -7.94 -5.82
N LEU A 66 12.33 -7.74 -6.74
CA LEU A 66 10.93 -7.45 -6.44
C LEU A 66 10.29 -8.56 -5.60
N ALA A 67 10.47 -9.82 -5.99
CA ALA A 67 9.94 -10.95 -5.24
C ALA A 67 10.50 -11.03 -3.79
N VAL A 68 11.79 -10.75 -3.62
CA VAL A 68 12.42 -10.70 -2.29
C VAL A 68 11.91 -9.52 -1.48
N ILE A 69 11.79 -8.33 -2.08
CA ILE A 69 11.29 -7.12 -1.43
C ILE A 69 9.86 -7.32 -0.92
N ASP A 70 8.97 -7.88 -1.74
CA ASP A 70 7.59 -8.16 -1.34
C ASP A 70 7.52 -9.09 -0.12
N ARG A 71 8.33 -10.15 -0.12
CA ARG A 71 8.42 -11.05 1.03
C ARG A 71 9.02 -10.38 2.27
N ALA A 72 10.06 -9.57 2.06
CA ALA A 72 10.73 -8.84 3.14
C ALA A 72 9.80 -7.83 3.81
N ARG A 73 8.95 -7.14 3.04
CA ARG A 73 7.94 -6.22 3.56
C ARG A 73 6.90 -6.94 4.41
N ARG A 74 6.43 -8.13 3.98
CA ARG A 74 5.53 -8.96 4.77
C ARG A 74 6.17 -9.42 6.08
N ILE A 75 7.43 -9.88 6.05
CA ILE A 75 8.17 -10.25 7.28
C ILE A 75 8.26 -9.06 8.23
N ARG A 76 8.54 -7.85 7.71
CA ARG A 76 8.57 -6.62 8.52
C ARG A 76 7.21 -6.31 9.15
N SER A 77 6.12 -6.52 8.41
CA SER A 77 4.75 -6.36 8.93
C SER A 77 4.45 -7.37 10.03
N GLU A 78 4.82 -8.65 9.86
CA GLU A 78 4.62 -9.69 10.88
C GLU A 78 5.41 -9.39 12.17
N ILE A 79 6.65 -8.89 12.05
CA ILE A 79 7.42 -8.49 13.23
C ILE A 79 6.75 -7.32 13.96
N LYS A 80 6.17 -6.37 13.21
CA LYS A 80 5.41 -5.29 13.81
C LYS A 80 4.17 -5.82 14.52
N ALA A 81 3.45 -6.76 13.91
CA ALA A 81 2.25 -7.38 14.48
C ALA A 81 2.53 -8.05 15.82
N ILE A 82 3.71 -8.64 16.04
CA ILE A 82 4.10 -9.20 17.35
C ILE A 82 4.05 -8.14 18.45
N SER A 83 4.51 -6.92 18.16
CA SER A 83 4.45 -5.82 19.14
C SER A 83 3.03 -5.34 19.36
N ASP A 84 2.25 -5.25 18.28
CA ASP A 84 0.87 -4.80 18.31
C ASP A 84 -0.03 -5.82 19.07
N ASP A 85 0.21 -7.14 18.90
CA ASP A 85 -0.46 -8.21 19.64
C ASP A 85 -0.19 -8.13 21.16
N LEU A 86 1.04 -7.80 21.55
CA LEU A 86 1.39 -7.66 22.96
C LEU A 86 0.71 -6.44 23.61
N LEU A 87 0.51 -5.37 22.84
CA LEU A 87 -0.19 -4.17 23.30
C LEU A 87 -1.70 -4.46 23.47
N SER A 88 -2.29 -5.28 22.59
CA SER A 88 -3.72 -5.65 22.65
C SER A 88 -4.09 -6.53 23.85
N ILE A 89 -3.13 -7.16 24.52
CA ILE A 89 -3.36 -7.96 25.74
C ILE A 89 -3.78 -7.07 26.95
N ASN A 90 -3.49 -5.77 26.90
CA ASN A 90 -3.76 -4.84 27.99
C ASN A 90 -5.13 -4.12 27.93
N GLU A 91 -6.10 -4.62 27.16
CA GLU A 91 -7.47 -4.07 27.01
C GLU A 91 -7.58 -2.64 26.46
N GLU A 92 -6.51 -1.88 26.35
CA GLU A 92 -6.51 -0.54 25.71
C GLU A 92 -6.02 -0.64 24.28
N VAL A 93 -6.90 -0.28 23.33
CA VAL A 93 -6.53 -0.14 21.91
C VAL A 93 -5.74 1.15 21.75
N GLU A 94 -4.44 1.03 21.58
CA GLU A 94 -3.52 2.15 21.42
C GLU A 94 -2.59 1.95 20.21
N GLY A 95 -1.88 3.00 19.81
CA GLY A 95 -0.91 2.97 18.73
C GLY A 95 -1.42 3.62 17.46
N GLN A 96 -0.78 3.32 16.33
CA GLN A 96 -1.05 3.96 15.06
C GLN A 96 -1.73 3.00 14.08
N VAL A 97 -2.85 3.45 13.47
CA VAL A 97 -3.51 2.75 12.36
C VAL A 97 -3.40 3.60 11.09
N ARG A 98 -2.95 2.99 10.00
CA ARG A 98 -2.75 3.64 8.68
C ARG A 98 -3.85 3.19 7.74
N ILE A 99 -4.71 4.13 7.38
CA ILE A 99 -5.93 3.90 6.60
C ILE A 99 -5.75 4.53 5.23
N GLY A 100 -5.78 3.72 4.18
CA GLY A 100 -5.87 4.20 2.81
C GLY A 100 -7.33 4.44 2.42
N CYS A 101 -7.62 5.48 1.65
CA CYS A 101 -8.97 5.73 1.15
C CYS A 101 -8.90 6.40 -0.22
N ILE A 102 -9.77 5.99 -1.15
CA ILE A 102 -9.90 6.68 -2.44
C ILE A 102 -10.65 8.00 -2.27
N GLY A 103 -10.26 9.03 -3.04
CA GLY A 103 -10.72 10.41 -2.90
C GLY A 103 -12.23 10.63 -2.78
N ALA A 104 -13.05 9.83 -3.49
CA ALA A 104 -14.51 9.90 -3.37
C ALA A 104 -14.97 9.51 -1.94
N ALA A 105 -14.51 8.37 -1.44
CA ALA A 105 -14.87 7.86 -0.13
C ALA A 105 -14.24 8.67 1.01
N THR A 106 -13.04 9.24 0.81
CA THR A 106 -12.37 10.09 1.80
C THR A 106 -13.26 11.24 2.24
N ARG A 107 -14.00 11.86 1.34
CA ARG A 107 -14.80 13.06 1.62
C ARG A 107 -15.98 12.85 2.57
N TRP A 108 -16.56 11.67 2.59
CA TRP A 108 -17.77 11.41 3.38
C TRP A 108 -17.63 10.30 4.42
N ILE A 109 -16.65 9.38 4.26
CA ILE A 109 -16.43 8.31 5.23
C ILE A 109 -15.45 8.73 6.32
N ILE A 110 -14.34 9.40 5.96
CA ILE A 110 -13.22 9.56 6.87
C ILE A 110 -13.55 10.47 8.06
N ALA A 111 -14.23 11.59 7.83
CA ALA A 111 -14.54 12.49 8.94
C ALA A 111 -15.39 11.81 10.04
N PRO A 112 -16.55 11.19 9.73
CA PRO A 112 -17.34 10.49 10.75
C PRO A 112 -16.62 9.24 11.32
N LEU A 113 -15.75 8.60 10.56
CA LEU A 113 -14.93 7.49 11.05
C LEU A 113 -13.94 7.96 12.11
N LEU A 114 -13.22 9.06 11.86
CA LEU A 114 -12.25 9.61 12.79
C LEU A 114 -12.91 10.10 14.09
N GLU A 115 -14.10 10.69 13.99
CA GLU A 115 -14.88 11.11 15.16
C GLU A 115 -15.23 9.90 16.04
N LYS A 116 -15.79 8.84 15.47
CA LYS A 116 -16.12 7.61 16.19
C LYS A 116 -14.89 6.89 16.76
N LEU A 117 -13.78 6.90 16.03
CA LEU A 117 -12.53 6.30 16.52
C LEU A 117 -11.98 7.09 17.72
N ALA A 118 -12.03 8.42 17.67
CA ALA A 118 -11.57 9.25 18.79
C ALA A 118 -12.44 9.06 20.06
N GLU A 119 -13.74 8.83 19.89
CA GLU A 119 -14.66 8.54 21.00
C GLU A 119 -14.44 7.14 21.58
N ALA A 120 -14.33 6.14 20.73
CA ALA A 120 -14.25 4.73 21.14
C ALA A 120 -12.84 4.32 21.59
N PHE A 121 -11.80 4.90 20.98
CA PHE A 121 -10.39 4.54 21.17
C PHE A 121 -9.51 5.78 21.28
N PRO A 122 -9.53 6.53 22.39
CA PRO A 122 -8.84 7.82 22.53
C PRO A 122 -7.31 7.74 22.36
N SER A 123 -6.73 6.58 22.66
CA SER A 123 -5.27 6.33 22.53
C SER A 123 -4.84 5.88 21.13
N LEU A 124 -5.79 5.66 20.21
CA LEU A 124 -5.51 5.29 18.82
C LEU A 124 -5.15 6.53 18.00
N GLN A 125 -4.11 6.43 17.18
CA GLN A 125 -3.64 7.49 16.29
C GLN A 125 -3.88 7.12 14.83
N PRO A 126 -5.06 7.41 14.24
CA PRO A 126 -5.32 7.14 12.84
C PRO A 126 -4.53 8.08 11.94
N ARG A 127 -3.93 7.51 10.89
CA ARG A 127 -3.33 8.25 9.77
C ARG A 127 -4.04 7.88 8.48
N VAL A 128 -4.52 8.89 7.76
CA VAL A 128 -5.28 8.69 6.53
C VAL A 128 -4.42 9.06 5.32
N PHE A 129 -4.47 8.22 4.30
CA PHE A 129 -3.77 8.39 3.03
C PHE A 129 -4.79 8.35 1.89
N ASP A 130 -4.82 9.42 1.10
CA ASP A 130 -5.64 9.49 -0.11
C ASP A 130 -4.78 9.12 -1.33
N ALA A 131 -5.22 8.12 -2.08
CA ALA A 131 -4.57 7.71 -3.32
C ALA A 131 -5.54 6.87 -4.18
N ASP A 132 -5.11 6.52 -5.39
CA ASP A 132 -5.83 5.59 -6.26
C ASP A 132 -5.79 4.14 -5.75
N THR A 133 -6.72 3.31 -6.26
CA THR A 133 -6.85 1.90 -5.86
C THR A 133 -5.56 1.09 -6.02
N ASN A 134 -4.82 1.31 -7.13
CA ASN A 134 -3.60 0.54 -7.39
C ASN A 134 -2.50 0.90 -6.38
N SER A 135 -2.30 2.19 -6.14
CA SER A 135 -1.34 2.69 -5.15
C SER A 135 -1.67 2.21 -3.73
N LEU A 136 -2.96 2.26 -3.33
CA LEU A 136 -3.40 1.76 -2.04
C LEU A 136 -3.20 0.24 -1.90
N THR A 137 -3.54 -0.51 -2.94
CA THR A 137 -3.35 -1.98 -2.96
C THR A 137 -1.86 -2.34 -2.79
N GLN A 138 -0.96 -1.66 -3.49
CA GLN A 138 0.47 -1.88 -3.31
C GLN A 138 0.96 -1.55 -1.89
N LYS A 139 0.45 -0.48 -1.30
CA LYS A 139 0.79 -0.08 0.08
C LYS A 139 0.27 -1.07 1.13
N ILE A 140 -0.88 -1.72 0.93
CA ILE A 140 -1.34 -2.81 1.78
C ILE A 140 -0.41 -4.02 1.64
N ILE A 141 -0.10 -4.44 0.40
CA ILE A 141 0.80 -5.57 0.15
C ILE A 141 2.18 -5.34 0.76
N SER A 142 2.68 -4.10 0.71
CA SER A 142 3.97 -3.72 1.30
C SER A 142 3.95 -3.57 2.82
N GLY A 143 2.77 -3.55 3.46
CA GLY A 143 2.61 -3.28 4.88
C GLY A 143 2.81 -1.80 5.25
N ASP A 144 2.74 -0.89 4.28
CA ASP A 144 2.78 0.56 4.52
C ASP A 144 1.41 1.11 4.94
N LEU A 145 0.32 0.36 4.67
CA LEU A 145 -1.03 0.59 5.19
C LEU A 145 -1.51 -0.66 5.92
N ASP A 146 -2.36 -0.46 6.91
CA ASP A 146 -2.99 -1.54 7.68
C ASP A 146 -4.32 -1.95 7.06
N LEU A 147 -5.06 -0.99 6.48
CA LEU A 147 -6.29 -1.23 5.72
C LEU A 147 -6.47 -0.18 4.62
N ALA A 148 -7.30 -0.48 3.62
CA ALA A 148 -7.69 0.50 2.61
C ALA A 148 -9.15 0.33 2.18
N ILE A 149 -9.82 1.46 1.95
CA ILE A 149 -11.15 1.54 1.35
C ILE A 149 -10.96 1.87 -0.13
N ILE A 150 -11.34 0.95 -1.00
CA ILE A 150 -11.17 1.02 -2.45
C ILE A 150 -12.50 0.74 -3.17
N ASN A 151 -12.61 1.11 -4.43
CA ASN A 151 -13.84 1.00 -5.22
C ASN A 151 -14.00 -0.31 -6.00
N THR A 152 -13.14 -1.28 -5.78
CA THR A 152 -13.21 -2.60 -6.44
C THR A 152 -12.60 -3.65 -5.53
N SER A 153 -13.02 -4.89 -5.67
CA SER A 153 -12.41 -5.98 -4.92
C SER A 153 -10.95 -6.14 -5.32
N ALA A 154 -10.07 -6.17 -4.33
CA ALA A 154 -8.66 -6.45 -4.56
C ALA A 154 -8.51 -7.90 -5.05
N MET A 155 -8.20 -8.09 -6.32
CA MET A 155 -7.96 -9.40 -6.92
C MET A 155 -6.55 -9.94 -6.57
N ASN A 156 -6.19 -9.91 -5.30
CA ASN A 156 -4.91 -10.45 -4.85
C ASN A 156 -5.15 -11.49 -3.76
N ALA A 157 -4.75 -12.74 -4.01
CA ALA A 157 -4.95 -13.87 -3.11
C ALA A 157 -4.31 -13.71 -1.72
N SER A 158 -3.45 -12.71 -1.54
CA SER A 158 -2.83 -12.40 -0.25
C SER A 158 -3.56 -11.30 0.55
N LEU A 159 -4.66 -10.78 0.03
CA LEU A 159 -5.48 -9.75 0.68
C LEU A 159 -6.86 -10.31 0.98
N GLU A 160 -7.36 -10.01 2.16
CA GLU A 160 -8.75 -10.19 2.51
C GLU A 160 -9.53 -8.93 2.14
N SER A 161 -10.70 -9.08 1.55
CA SER A 161 -11.56 -7.95 1.19
C SER A 161 -13.00 -8.20 1.65
N LYS A 162 -13.68 -7.12 2.08
CA LYS A 162 -15.07 -7.13 2.49
C LYS A 162 -15.80 -5.98 1.81
N ILE A 163 -16.96 -6.27 1.20
CA ILE A 163 -17.83 -5.24 0.65
C ILE A 163 -18.41 -4.45 1.82
N LEU A 164 -18.21 -3.12 1.80
CA LEU A 164 -18.75 -2.20 2.81
C LEU A 164 -20.09 -1.64 2.38
N PHE A 165 -20.23 -1.25 1.12
CA PHE A 165 -21.43 -0.69 0.52
C PHE A 165 -21.33 -0.77 -1.01
N GLU A 166 -22.45 -0.54 -1.69
CA GLU A 166 -22.53 -0.43 -3.15
C GLU A 166 -22.85 1.00 -3.54
N GLU A 167 -22.23 1.48 -4.62
CA GLU A 167 -22.43 2.83 -5.16
C GLU A 167 -23.04 2.73 -6.56
N GLU A 168 -24.06 3.54 -6.81
CA GLU A 168 -24.57 3.72 -8.16
C GLU A 168 -23.67 4.70 -8.93
N ARG A 169 -23.36 4.35 -10.17
CA ARG A 169 -22.71 5.26 -11.10
C ARG A 169 -23.74 6.06 -11.86
N ILE A 170 -23.65 7.37 -11.78
CA ILE A 170 -24.53 8.28 -12.51
C ILE A 170 -23.76 9.02 -13.60
N ILE A 171 -24.46 9.35 -14.66
CA ILE A 171 -23.99 10.23 -15.72
C ILE A 171 -24.44 11.65 -15.38
N VAL A 172 -23.52 12.59 -15.45
CA VAL A 172 -23.80 14.01 -15.26
C VAL A 172 -23.65 14.71 -16.59
N ALA A 173 -24.69 15.44 -17.01
CA ALA A 173 -24.69 16.22 -18.24
C ALA A 173 -25.33 17.59 -17.99
N PRO A 174 -25.02 18.62 -18.81
CA PRO A 174 -25.77 19.89 -18.77
C PRO A 174 -27.27 19.66 -18.99
N ALA A 175 -28.11 20.45 -18.33
CA ALA A 175 -29.57 20.29 -18.38
C ALA A 175 -30.19 20.32 -19.82
N GLY A 176 -29.54 21.00 -20.76
CA GLY A 176 -29.93 21.03 -22.17
C GLY A 176 -29.37 19.89 -23.02
N HIS A 177 -28.60 19.00 -22.47
CA HIS A 177 -28.02 17.88 -23.23
C HIS A 177 -29.09 16.83 -23.56
N PRO A 178 -29.09 16.24 -24.77
CA PRO A 178 -30.07 15.23 -25.16
C PRO A 178 -30.22 14.08 -24.18
N ILE A 179 -29.08 13.63 -23.60
CA ILE A 179 -29.02 12.54 -22.64
C ILE A 179 -29.73 12.84 -21.31
N ALA A 180 -29.83 14.12 -20.93
CA ALA A 180 -30.45 14.54 -19.66
C ALA A 180 -31.99 14.32 -19.63
N LYS A 181 -32.60 13.96 -20.77
CA LYS A 181 -34.02 13.61 -20.85
C LYS A 181 -34.32 12.15 -20.54
N ASN A 182 -33.28 11.32 -20.47
CA ASN A 182 -33.44 9.89 -20.25
C ASN A 182 -33.24 9.60 -18.76
N GLU A 183 -34.08 8.77 -18.17
CA GLU A 183 -33.91 8.30 -16.76
C GLU A 183 -32.75 7.33 -16.64
N SER A 184 -32.45 6.60 -17.69
CA SER A 184 -31.30 5.69 -17.78
C SER A 184 -30.75 5.64 -19.20
N ILE A 185 -29.49 5.26 -19.34
CA ILE A 185 -28.83 5.10 -20.63
C ILE A 185 -27.96 3.85 -20.60
N SER A 186 -27.96 3.11 -21.72
CA SER A 186 -27.11 1.94 -21.87
C SER A 186 -25.65 2.36 -22.11
N VAL A 187 -24.71 1.49 -21.72
CA VAL A 187 -23.27 1.71 -22.00
C VAL A 187 -23.02 1.80 -23.52
N GLN A 188 -23.81 1.10 -24.33
CA GLN A 188 -23.69 1.14 -25.78
C GLN A 188 -24.07 2.53 -26.33
N ASP A 189 -25.15 3.11 -25.84
CA ASP A 189 -25.61 4.43 -26.29
C ASP A 189 -24.68 5.55 -25.84
N LEU A 190 -23.93 5.33 -24.73
CA LEU A 190 -22.91 6.28 -24.27
C LEU A 190 -21.75 6.42 -25.26
N SER A 191 -21.46 5.41 -26.06
CA SER A 191 -20.37 5.47 -27.06
C SER A 191 -20.60 6.51 -28.18
N GLU A 192 -21.84 7.00 -28.32
CA GLU A 192 -22.18 8.06 -29.28
C GLU A 192 -21.83 9.48 -28.77
N TYR A 193 -21.44 9.60 -27.50
CA TYR A 193 -21.17 10.89 -26.86
C TYR A 193 -19.71 11.02 -26.45
N GLU A 194 -19.18 12.23 -26.58
CA GLU A 194 -17.89 12.55 -25.97
C GLU A 194 -18.02 12.60 -24.43
N MET A 195 -17.25 11.79 -23.75
CA MET A 195 -17.33 11.67 -22.29
C MET A 195 -16.02 12.09 -21.62
N MET A 196 -16.16 12.88 -20.55
CA MET A 196 -15.05 13.02 -19.58
C MET A 196 -15.12 11.89 -18.56
N MET A 197 -14.12 11.06 -18.55
CA MET A 197 -13.95 10.01 -17.55
C MET A 197 -12.77 10.35 -16.65
N ALA A 198 -12.87 10.00 -15.37
CA ALA A 198 -11.69 10.02 -14.51
C ALA A 198 -10.63 9.09 -15.11
N ALA A 199 -9.39 9.56 -15.19
CA ALA A 199 -8.29 8.70 -15.60
C ALA A 199 -8.28 7.47 -14.67
N GLN A 200 -8.27 6.29 -15.28
CA GLN A 200 -8.06 5.07 -14.50
C GLN A 200 -6.62 5.12 -14.02
N GLY A 201 -6.45 5.22 -12.70
CA GLY A 201 -5.16 5.09 -12.05
C GLY A 201 -4.71 3.63 -12.02
#